data_bba22a7cae3d1fe09bdc426e71e29125
#
_entry.id   bba22a7cae3d1fe09bdc426e71e29125
#
_cell.length_a   1.000
_cell.length_b   1.000
_cell.length_c   1.000
_cell.angle_alpha   90.00
_cell.angle_beta   90.00
_cell.angle_gamma   90.00
#
_symmetry.space_group_name_H-M   'P 1'
#
loop_
_entity.id
_entity.type
_entity.pdbx_description
1 polymer ?
#
loop_
_entity_poly.entity_id
_entity_poly.type
_entity_poly.pdbx_seq_one_letter_code
_entity_poly.pdbx_strand_id
1 'polypeptide(L)'
;YGRVDKAQPSDPDRYVARAPKDEPVYEGSSMMLFPRVYDRGHAQMYNTWMGRAADDMSQPTFGDNLTYFFNYQLTYMYWRYFMWNFAGRQNDLQGDGGLLRGGAATGIPFVDSFFYGDSDTHPEDMTANKGHNVYYALPLILGLIGLFFQIGRGRRGVESFWVTFMLFFMTGIAIVLYLNQYP
;
A
#
# COMPACT_ATOMS: atom_id res chain seq x y z
N TYR A 1 -25.49 -6.91 -19.17
CA TYR A 1 -26.87 -7.40 -19.18
C TYR A 1 -27.69 -6.64 -18.15
N GLY A 2 -28.90 -6.23 -18.51
CA GLY A 2 -29.88 -5.62 -17.61
C GLY A 2 -31.09 -6.55 -17.50
N ARG A 3 -31.65 -6.65 -16.29
CA ARG A 3 -32.92 -7.37 -16.10
C ARG A 3 -34.05 -6.53 -16.70
N VAL A 4 -34.93 -7.16 -17.43
CA VAL A 4 -36.18 -6.53 -17.94
C VAL A 4 -37.23 -6.70 -16.85
N ASP A 5 -37.99 -5.63 -16.60
CA ASP A 5 -39.10 -5.67 -15.66
C ASP A 5 -40.18 -6.65 -16.17
N LYS A 6 -40.69 -7.47 -15.26
CA LYS A 6 -41.74 -8.45 -15.57
C LYS A 6 -43.08 -7.73 -15.79
N ALA A 7 -43.77 -8.12 -16.82
CA ALA A 7 -45.14 -7.66 -17.03
C ALA A 7 -46.12 -8.30 -16.03
N GLN A 8 -45.85 -9.57 -15.65
CA GLN A 8 -46.56 -10.29 -14.60
C GLN A 8 -45.56 -10.97 -13.64
N PRO A 9 -45.89 -11.16 -12.35
CA PRO A 9 -45.00 -11.83 -11.40
C PRO A 9 -44.59 -13.27 -11.79
N SER A 10 -45.43 -13.94 -12.58
CA SER A 10 -45.22 -15.31 -13.07
C SER A 10 -44.29 -15.40 -14.28
N ASP A 11 -43.94 -14.28 -14.91
CA ASP A 11 -43.12 -14.28 -16.10
C ASP A 11 -41.66 -14.70 -15.74
N PRO A 12 -41.00 -15.43 -16.62
CA PRO A 12 -39.59 -15.79 -16.44
C PRO A 12 -38.69 -14.55 -16.46
N ASP A 13 -37.59 -14.59 -15.71
CA ASP A 13 -36.61 -13.52 -15.74
C ASP A 13 -35.97 -13.41 -17.14
N ARG A 14 -36.01 -12.22 -17.71
CA ARG A 14 -35.37 -11.92 -19.00
C ARG A 14 -34.24 -10.93 -18.80
N TYR A 15 -33.10 -11.23 -19.42
CA TYR A 15 -31.92 -10.38 -19.42
C TYR A 15 -31.60 -9.95 -20.84
N VAL A 16 -31.46 -8.67 -21.07
CA VAL A 16 -31.03 -8.11 -22.34
C VAL A 16 -29.64 -7.54 -22.22
N ALA A 17 -28.86 -7.62 -23.29
CA ALA A 17 -27.59 -6.91 -23.38
C ALA A 17 -27.90 -5.40 -23.25
N ARG A 18 -27.31 -4.73 -22.26
CA ARG A 18 -27.33 -3.28 -22.23
C ARG A 18 -26.50 -2.78 -23.40
N ALA A 19 -26.88 -1.62 -23.96
CA ALA A 19 -26.03 -0.92 -24.90
C ALA A 19 -24.59 -0.86 -24.34
N PRO A 20 -23.57 -1.07 -25.16
CA PRO A 20 -22.20 -0.95 -24.71
C PRO A 20 -22.04 0.37 -23.98
N LYS A 21 -21.50 0.31 -22.78
CA LYS A 21 -21.16 1.51 -22.01
C LYS A 21 -20.18 2.27 -22.89
N ASP A 22 -20.43 3.57 -23.11
CA ASP A 22 -19.49 4.40 -23.86
C ASP A 22 -18.10 4.22 -23.24
N GLU A 23 -17.20 3.57 -23.98
CA GLU A 23 -15.82 3.40 -23.53
C GLU A 23 -15.08 4.71 -23.84
N PRO A 24 -14.42 5.31 -22.85
CA PRO A 24 -13.66 6.51 -23.08
C PRO A 24 -12.50 6.21 -24.05
N VAL A 25 -12.42 6.97 -25.14
CA VAL A 25 -11.30 6.92 -26.08
C VAL A 25 -10.20 7.84 -25.55
N TYR A 26 -9.08 7.26 -25.18
CA TYR A 26 -7.93 8.02 -24.70
C TYR A 26 -7.00 8.38 -25.87
N GLU A 27 -6.50 9.60 -25.88
CA GLU A 27 -5.42 9.98 -26.80
C GLU A 27 -4.14 9.20 -26.50
N GLY A 28 -3.42 8.76 -27.54
CA GLY A 28 -2.19 7.99 -27.37
C GLY A 28 -1.11 8.71 -26.56
N SER A 29 -1.09 10.04 -26.61
CA SER A 29 -0.21 10.90 -25.80
C SER A 29 -0.47 10.81 -24.28
N SER A 30 -1.68 10.41 -23.89
CA SER A 30 -2.08 10.26 -22.49
C SER A 30 -1.88 8.84 -21.97
N MET A 31 -1.46 7.91 -22.82
CA MET A 31 -1.21 6.52 -22.43
C MET A 31 0.23 6.34 -21.94
N MET A 32 0.39 5.62 -20.83
CA MET A 32 1.71 5.28 -20.30
C MET A 32 1.74 3.83 -19.78
N LEU A 33 2.94 3.27 -19.71
CA LEU A 33 3.15 1.87 -19.33
C LEU A 33 2.70 1.55 -17.89
N PHE A 34 2.83 2.50 -16.97
CA PHE A 34 2.56 2.30 -15.55
C PHE A 34 1.79 3.49 -14.96
N PRO A 35 0.50 3.67 -15.33
CA PRO A 35 -0.31 4.77 -14.83
C PRO A 35 -0.69 4.52 -13.38
N ARG A 36 -0.36 5.45 -12.48
CA ARG A 36 -0.72 5.39 -11.06
C ARG A 36 -1.61 6.53 -10.63
N VAL A 37 -1.46 7.69 -11.27
CA VAL A 37 -2.26 8.88 -11.00
C VAL A 37 -3.41 8.92 -12.01
N TYR A 38 -4.63 8.69 -11.57
CA TYR A 38 -5.79 8.58 -12.48
C TYR A 38 -7.03 9.37 -12.01
N ASP A 39 -7.14 9.67 -10.72
CA ASP A 39 -8.32 10.32 -10.15
C ASP A 39 -8.09 11.83 -9.94
N ARG A 40 -8.75 12.64 -10.76
CA ARG A 40 -8.65 14.10 -10.66
C ARG A 40 -9.21 14.66 -9.34
N GLY A 41 -10.12 13.95 -8.68
CA GLY A 41 -10.67 14.34 -7.39
C GLY A 41 -9.62 14.38 -6.27
N HIS A 42 -8.54 13.63 -6.43
CA HIS A 42 -7.44 13.54 -5.47
C HIS A 42 -6.14 14.21 -5.94
N ALA A 43 -6.22 15.09 -6.96
CA ALA A 43 -5.03 15.71 -7.58
C ALA A 43 -4.10 16.38 -6.58
N GLN A 44 -4.63 17.12 -5.61
CA GLN A 44 -3.85 17.78 -4.57
C GLN A 44 -3.06 16.80 -3.70
N MET A 45 -3.69 15.68 -3.31
CA MET A 45 -3.03 14.64 -2.52
C MET A 45 -1.95 13.92 -3.32
N TYR A 46 -2.22 13.61 -4.59
CA TYR A 46 -1.19 13.06 -5.49
C TYR A 46 0.01 13.98 -5.60
N ASN A 47 -0.22 15.28 -5.83
CA ASN A 47 0.84 16.27 -5.95
C ASN A 47 1.72 16.32 -4.70
N THR A 48 1.12 16.26 -3.52
CA THR A 48 1.86 16.21 -2.24
C THR A 48 2.80 15.01 -2.20
N TRP A 49 2.33 13.81 -2.57
CA TRP A 49 3.14 12.60 -2.56
C TRP A 49 4.19 12.55 -3.68
N MET A 50 3.95 13.26 -4.78
CA MET A 50 4.92 13.43 -5.88
C MET A 50 5.94 14.54 -5.62
N GLY A 51 5.74 15.37 -4.58
CA GLY A 51 6.60 16.53 -4.30
C GLY A 51 6.35 17.72 -5.25
N ARG A 52 5.15 17.80 -5.84
CA ARG A 52 4.71 18.88 -6.72
C ARG A 52 3.92 19.93 -5.94
N ALA A 53 3.76 21.14 -6.50
CA ALA A 53 2.87 22.14 -5.92
C ALA A 53 1.43 21.61 -5.87
N ALA A 54 0.71 21.87 -4.79
CA ALA A 54 -0.63 21.31 -4.55
C ALA A 54 -1.65 21.71 -5.63
N ASP A 55 -1.47 22.87 -6.25
CA ASP A 55 -2.30 23.46 -7.30
C ASP A 55 -1.82 23.13 -8.72
N ASP A 56 -0.77 22.32 -8.87
CA ASP A 56 -0.25 21.95 -10.19
C ASP A 56 -1.22 21.00 -10.89
N MET A 57 -1.83 21.48 -11.98
CA MET A 57 -2.77 20.74 -12.81
C MET A 57 -2.12 20.18 -14.09
N SER A 58 -0.80 20.25 -14.21
CA SER A 58 -0.12 19.68 -15.37
C SER A 58 -0.21 18.16 -15.37
N GLN A 59 -0.21 17.56 -16.56
CA GLN A 59 -0.30 16.11 -16.72
C GLN A 59 0.89 15.42 -16.03
N PRO A 60 0.65 14.41 -15.16
CA PRO A 60 1.72 13.66 -14.51
C PRO A 60 2.60 12.93 -15.54
N THR A 61 3.89 13.02 -15.35
CA THR A 61 4.89 12.29 -16.16
C THR A 61 5.01 10.85 -15.69
N PHE A 62 5.73 10.02 -16.42
CA PHE A 62 6.10 8.67 -15.99
C PHE A 62 6.93 8.69 -14.67
N GLY A 63 7.83 9.68 -14.54
CA GLY A 63 8.62 9.89 -13.33
C GLY A 63 7.74 10.21 -12.12
N ASP A 64 6.72 11.06 -12.30
CA ASP A 64 5.76 11.38 -11.24
C ASP A 64 4.98 10.14 -10.78
N ASN A 65 4.55 9.31 -11.71
CA ASN A 65 3.86 8.05 -11.37
C ASN A 65 4.76 7.08 -10.60
N LEU A 66 6.05 6.99 -10.95
CA LEU A 66 7.02 6.20 -10.18
C LEU A 66 7.25 6.78 -8.78
N THR A 67 7.41 8.11 -8.68
CA THR A 67 7.58 8.80 -7.40
C THR A 67 6.38 8.55 -6.48
N TYR A 68 5.16 8.68 -7.01
CA TYR A 68 3.95 8.36 -6.26
C TYR A 68 3.90 6.88 -5.84
N PHE A 69 4.21 5.96 -6.74
CA PHE A 69 4.23 4.53 -6.43
C PHE A 69 5.19 4.21 -5.29
N PHE A 70 6.44 4.70 -5.35
CA PHE A 70 7.43 4.41 -4.33
C PHE A 70 7.13 5.10 -3.01
N ASN A 71 6.77 6.39 -3.03
CA ASN A 71 6.54 7.15 -1.80
C ASN A 71 5.24 6.75 -1.10
N TYR A 72 4.14 6.70 -1.84
CA TYR A 72 2.84 6.44 -1.24
C TYR A 72 2.51 4.95 -1.21
N GLN A 73 2.41 4.28 -2.36
CA GLN A 73 1.86 2.93 -2.42
C GLN A 73 2.82 1.90 -1.81
N LEU A 74 4.11 1.97 -2.12
CA LEU A 74 5.07 0.99 -1.61
C LEU A 74 5.56 1.33 -0.20
N THR A 75 5.98 2.57 0.05
CA THR A 75 6.57 2.94 1.34
C THR A 75 5.51 3.21 2.39
N TYR A 76 4.60 4.16 2.13
CA TYR A 76 3.63 4.57 3.13
C TYR A 76 2.53 3.54 3.37
N MET A 77 1.90 3.01 2.32
CA MET A 77 0.84 2.03 2.49
C MET A 77 1.37 0.65 2.85
N TYR A 78 2.25 0.07 2.01
CA TYR A 78 2.66 -1.32 2.18
C TYR A 78 3.74 -1.49 3.23
N TRP A 79 4.90 -0.82 3.08
CA TRP A 79 6.05 -1.02 3.95
C TRP A 79 5.78 -0.61 5.39
N ARG A 80 5.15 0.54 5.60
CA ARG A 80 4.74 0.99 6.92
C ARG A 80 3.84 -0.03 7.62
N TYR A 81 2.79 -0.51 6.93
CA TYR A 81 1.86 -1.50 7.49
C TYR A 81 2.55 -2.84 7.73
N PHE A 82 3.44 -3.26 6.84
CA PHE A 82 4.28 -4.43 7.05
C PHE A 82 5.12 -4.29 8.33
N MET A 83 5.82 -3.17 8.50
CA MET A 83 6.63 -2.92 9.68
C MET A 83 5.79 -2.85 10.97
N TRP A 84 4.56 -2.35 10.93
CA TRP A 84 3.66 -2.38 12.08
C TRP A 84 3.42 -3.79 12.62
N ASN A 85 3.35 -4.78 11.74
CA ASN A 85 3.07 -6.15 12.11
C ASN A 85 4.34 -6.93 12.52
N PHE A 86 5.50 -6.53 12.03
CA PHE A 86 6.73 -7.30 12.20
C PHE A 86 7.80 -6.62 13.06
N ALA A 87 7.78 -5.33 13.19
CA ALA A 87 8.77 -4.59 13.99
C ALA A 87 8.15 -3.88 15.19
N GLY A 88 7.00 -3.23 14.98
CA GLY A 88 6.26 -2.49 15.97
C GLY A 88 5.60 -1.25 15.40
N ARG A 89 4.72 -0.63 16.16
CA ARG A 89 3.84 0.46 15.72
C ARG A 89 3.95 1.65 16.68
N GLN A 90 4.14 2.83 16.11
CA GLN A 90 4.23 4.07 16.88
C GLN A 90 2.88 4.41 17.54
N ASN A 91 1.80 4.41 16.78
CA ASN A 91 0.44 4.65 17.23
C ASN A 91 -0.57 4.06 16.22
N ASP A 92 -1.86 4.20 16.49
CA ASP A 92 -2.95 3.76 15.61
C ASP A 92 -3.58 4.88 14.78
N LEU A 93 -2.98 6.06 14.77
CA LEU A 93 -3.44 7.18 13.98
C LEU A 93 -3.11 6.94 12.50
N GLN A 94 -4.14 6.92 11.68
CA GLN A 94 -3.97 6.98 10.23
C GLN A 94 -3.68 8.43 9.84
N GLY A 95 -2.43 8.74 9.55
CA GLY A 95 -2.01 10.04 9.12
C GLY A 95 -1.41 10.01 7.73
N ASP A 96 -0.92 11.15 7.32
CA ASP A 96 -0.24 11.41 6.07
C ASP A 96 1.27 11.08 6.08
N GLY A 97 1.72 10.27 7.05
CA GLY A 97 3.13 9.89 7.20
C GLY A 97 4.00 10.90 7.93
N GLY A 98 3.39 11.90 8.59
CA GLY A 98 4.12 12.81 9.46
C GLY A 98 4.70 12.13 10.71
N LEU A 99 5.64 12.80 11.38
CA LEU A 99 6.42 12.26 12.50
C LEU A 99 5.58 11.65 13.63
N LEU A 100 4.39 12.19 13.87
CA LEU A 100 3.47 11.78 14.94
C LEU A 100 2.34 10.86 14.45
N ARG A 101 2.32 10.48 13.18
CA ARG A 101 1.14 9.90 12.54
C ARG A 101 1.40 8.54 11.92
N GLY A 102 1.53 7.56 12.78
CA GLY A 102 1.42 6.19 12.34
C GLY A 102 2.67 5.60 11.69
N GLY A 103 3.85 5.99 12.14
CA GLY A 103 5.10 5.34 11.75
C GLY A 103 5.27 3.96 12.38
N ALA A 104 6.29 3.24 11.96
CA ALA A 104 6.74 2.03 12.61
C ALA A 104 7.69 2.39 13.75
N ALA A 105 7.52 1.79 14.94
CA ALA A 105 8.44 1.95 16.06
C ALA A 105 8.94 0.57 16.48
N THR A 106 10.24 0.35 16.40
CA THR A 106 10.82 -0.98 16.71
C THR A 106 11.01 -1.18 18.21
N GLY A 107 11.15 -0.10 18.98
CA GLY A 107 11.57 -0.12 20.38
C GLY A 107 13.08 -0.23 20.56
N ILE A 108 13.85 -0.27 19.46
CA ILE A 108 15.31 -0.27 19.48
C ILE A 108 15.78 1.19 19.29
N PRO A 109 16.31 1.87 20.33
CA PRO A 109 16.59 3.30 20.26
C PRO A 109 17.48 3.72 19.09
N PHE A 110 18.49 2.94 18.78
CA PHE A 110 19.39 3.21 17.64
C PHE A 110 18.67 3.18 16.29
N VAL A 111 17.70 2.28 16.09
CA VAL A 111 16.92 2.18 14.85
C VAL A 111 15.89 3.31 14.80
N ASP A 112 15.17 3.49 15.88
CA ASP A 112 14.07 4.46 15.93
C ASP A 112 14.59 5.89 15.85
N SER A 113 15.75 6.20 16.46
CA SER A 113 16.37 7.53 16.39
C SER A 113 16.80 7.92 14.97
N PHE A 114 17.10 6.96 14.11
CA PHE A 114 17.41 7.23 12.71
C PHE A 114 16.20 7.78 11.93
N PHE A 115 15.00 7.34 12.29
CA PHE A 115 13.77 7.76 11.62
C PHE A 115 13.05 8.93 12.31
N TYR A 116 13.12 8.99 13.63
CA TYR A 116 12.32 9.91 14.45
C TYR A 116 13.13 10.89 15.30
N GLY A 117 14.45 10.78 15.25
CA GLY A 117 15.34 11.56 16.13
C GLY A 117 15.46 10.94 17.53
N ASP A 118 16.05 11.71 18.46
CA ASP A 118 16.31 11.24 19.80
C ASP A 118 15.01 11.05 20.60
N SER A 119 14.85 9.89 21.22
CA SER A 119 13.67 9.50 22.00
C SER A 119 13.34 10.49 23.14
N ASP A 120 14.38 11.13 23.72
CA ASP A 120 14.22 12.07 24.83
C ASP A 120 13.57 13.40 24.41
N THR A 121 13.52 13.66 23.10
CA THR A 121 12.91 14.84 22.51
C THR A 121 11.49 14.60 22.00
N HIS A 122 11.00 13.37 22.09
CA HIS A 122 9.70 13.01 21.55
C HIS A 122 8.56 13.57 22.40
N PRO A 123 7.50 14.10 21.78
CA PRO A 123 6.28 14.48 22.48
C PRO A 123 5.66 13.29 23.22
N GLU A 124 5.01 13.56 24.35
CA GLU A 124 4.33 12.54 25.15
C GLU A 124 3.29 11.74 24.35
N ASP A 125 2.62 12.39 23.38
CA ASP A 125 1.65 11.75 22.48
C ASP A 125 2.26 10.63 21.60
N MET A 126 3.57 10.63 21.37
CA MET A 126 4.25 9.55 20.65
C MET A 126 4.41 8.29 21.50
N THR A 127 4.69 8.46 22.78
CA THR A 127 5.06 7.35 23.68
C THR A 127 3.87 6.86 24.52
N ALA A 128 2.93 7.74 24.87
CA ALA A 128 1.78 7.44 25.71
C ALA A 128 0.54 6.94 24.93
N ASN A 129 0.61 6.86 23.60
CA ASN A 129 -0.52 6.41 22.80
C ASN A 129 -0.83 4.93 23.06
N LYS A 130 -2.12 4.58 23.27
CA LYS A 130 -2.58 3.21 23.50
C LYS A 130 -2.29 2.25 22.34
N GLY A 131 -2.16 2.78 21.13
CA GLY A 131 -1.77 2.03 19.94
C GLY A 131 -0.28 1.80 19.81
N HIS A 132 0.55 2.39 20.70
CA HIS A 132 1.99 2.16 20.71
C HIS A 132 2.30 0.71 21.07
N ASN A 133 3.10 0.05 20.24
CA ASN A 133 3.48 -1.34 20.46
C ASN A 133 4.83 -1.62 19.82
N VAL A 134 5.74 -2.22 20.57
CA VAL A 134 7.10 -2.52 20.10
C VAL A 134 7.37 -4.02 20.19
N TYR A 135 7.88 -4.57 19.10
CA TYR A 135 8.24 -5.98 18.99
C TYR A 135 9.73 -6.23 18.89
N TYR A 136 10.55 -5.17 18.95
CA TYR A 136 12.00 -5.24 18.80
C TYR A 136 12.43 -5.94 17.50
N ALA A 137 11.61 -5.81 16.47
CA ALA A 137 11.75 -6.52 15.18
C ALA A 137 11.88 -8.06 15.31
N LEU A 138 11.52 -8.66 16.46
CA LEU A 138 11.66 -10.10 16.67
C LEU A 138 10.88 -10.96 15.67
N PRO A 139 9.60 -10.66 15.34
CA PRO A 139 8.89 -11.42 14.31
C PRO A 139 9.57 -11.34 12.95
N LEU A 140 10.13 -10.18 12.57
CA LEU A 140 10.87 -10.01 11.32
C LEU A 140 12.15 -10.86 11.30
N ILE A 141 12.93 -10.78 12.37
CA ILE A 141 14.19 -11.53 12.50
C ILE A 141 13.93 -13.04 12.45
N LEU A 142 12.96 -13.52 13.23
CA LEU A 142 12.59 -14.94 13.25
C LEU A 142 12.07 -15.42 11.89
N GLY A 143 11.27 -14.60 11.21
CA GLY A 143 10.80 -14.89 9.86
C GLY A 143 11.95 -15.01 8.85
N LEU A 144 12.91 -14.09 8.89
CA LEU A 144 14.10 -14.15 8.05
C LEU A 144 14.97 -15.38 8.35
N ILE A 145 15.21 -15.68 9.63
CA ILE A 145 15.93 -16.90 10.04
C ILE A 145 15.22 -18.14 9.48
N GLY A 146 13.89 -18.21 9.60
CA GLY A 146 13.09 -19.30 9.06
C GLY A 146 13.23 -19.44 7.54
N LEU A 147 13.19 -18.32 6.80
CA LEU A 147 13.41 -18.32 5.35
C LEU A 147 14.78 -18.85 4.95
N PHE A 148 15.85 -18.34 5.58
CA PHE A 148 17.21 -18.82 5.31
C PHE A 148 17.42 -20.28 5.71
N PHE A 149 16.82 -20.70 6.81
CA PHE A 149 16.85 -22.11 7.23
C PHE A 149 16.18 -23.02 6.18
N GLN A 150 15.04 -22.62 5.61
CA GLN A 150 14.38 -23.38 4.55
C GLN A 150 15.28 -23.56 3.33
N ILE A 151 15.95 -22.49 2.88
CA ILE A 151 16.87 -22.55 1.74
C ILE A 151 18.01 -23.56 2.01
N GLY A 152 18.55 -23.59 3.24
CA GLY A 152 19.62 -24.50 3.64
C GLY A 152 19.24 -25.98 3.74
N ARG A 153 17.94 -26.34 3.67
CA ARG A 153 17.46 -27.72 3.85
C ARG A 153 17.42 -28.55 2.56
N GLY A 154 18.08 -28.10 1.50
CA GLY A 154 18.10 -28.78 0.22
C GLY A 154 16.77 -28.65 -0.53
N ARG A 155 16.51 -29.55 -1.47
CA ARG A 155 15.41 -29.44 -2.43
C ARG A 155 14.03 -29.21 -1.77
N ARG A 156 13.69 -30.02 -0.76
CA ARG A 156 12.39 -29.86 -0.06
C ARG A 156 12.25 -28.55 0.67
N GLY A 157 13.35 -28.05 1.23
CA GLY A 157 13.37 -26.75 1.89
C GLY A 157 13.19 -25.60 0.89
N VAL A 158 13.81 -25.69 -0.28
CA VAL A 158 13.67 -24.72 -1.36
C VAL A 158 12.24 -24.72 -1.91
N GLU A 159 11.60 -25.87 -2.06
CA GLU A 159 10.19 -25.97 -2.43
C GLU A 159 9.28 -25.24 -1.42
N SER A 160 9.50 -25.50 -0.12
CA SER A 160 8.76 -24.79 0.94
C SER A 160 9.04 -23.29 0.96
N PHE A 161 10.29 -22.87 0.74
CA PHE A 161 10.66 -21.47 0.61
C PHE A 161 9.85 -20.78 -0.50
N TRP A 162 9.79 -21.37 -1.69
CA TRP A 162 9.05 -20.77 -2.82
C TRP A 162 7.56 -20.65 -2.53
N VAL A 163 6.95 -21.64 -1.89
CA VAL A 163 5.53 -21.57 -1.50
C VAL A 163 5.31 -20.41 -0.53
N THR A 164 6.12 -20.32 0.53
CA THR A 164 6.02 -19.25 1.53
C THR A 164 6.28 -17.88 0.92
N PHE A 165 7.33 -17.76 0.10
CA PHE A 165 7.69 -16.51 -0.56
C PHE A 165 6.61 -16.05 -1.54
N MET A 166 6.09 -16.96 -2.37
CA MET A 166 5.01 -16.63 -3.32
C MET A 166 3.72 -16.24 -2.59
N LEU A 167 3.37 -16.93 -1.52
CA LEU A 167 2.23 -16.54 -0.70
C LEU A 167 2.40 -15.12 -0.15
N PHE A 168 3.55 -14.83 0.46
CA PHE A 168 3.87 -13.50 0.98
C PHE A 168 3.84 -12.42 -0.11
N PHE A 169 4.46 -12.70 -1.27
CA PHE A 169 4.50 -11.77 -2.40
C PHE A 169 3.10 -11.50 -2.95
N MET A 170 2.32 -12.55 -3.20
CA MET A 170 0.99 -12.44 -3.81
C MET A 170 -0.04 -11.77 -2.88
N THR A 171 0.05 -12.01 -1.57
CA THR A 171 -0.83 -11.37 -0.59
C THR A 171 -0.38 -9.97 -0.16
N GLY A 172 0.80 -9.55 -0.57
CA GLY A 172 1.38 -8.25 -0.24
C GLY A 172 1.60 -7.38 -1.47
N ILE A 173 2.82 -7.36 -2.00
CA ILE A 173 3.24 -6.45 -3.08
C ILE A 173 2.38 -6.62 -4.35
N ALA A 174 2.02 -7.85 -4.71
CA ALA A 174 1.19 -8.07 -5.90
C ALA A 174 -0.17 -7.37 -5.79
N ILE A 175 -0.76 -7.33 -4.60
CA ILE A 175 -2.02 -6.60 -4.36
C ILE A 175 -1.82 -5.09 -4.56
N VAL A 176 -0.73 -4.52 -4.04
CA VAL A 176 -0.39 -3.09 -4.22
C VAL A 176 -0.23 -2.75 -5.71
N LEU A 177 0.46 -3.63 -6.46
CA LEU A 177 0.63 -3.46 -7.90
C LEU A 177 -0.70 -3.51 -8.66
N TYR A 178 -1.61 -4.39 -8.25
CA TYR A 178 -2.89 -4.61 -8.92
C TYR A 178 -3.92 -3.52 -8.61
N LEU A 179 -4.10 -3.16 -7.33
CA LEU A 179 -5.22 -2.31 -6.90
C LEU A 179 -5.07 -0.84 -7.30
N ASN A 180 -3.86 -0.34 -7.51
CA ASN A 180 -3.61 1.07 -7.83
C ASN A 180 -4.39 2.04 -6.89
N GLN A 181 -4.22 1.89 -5.60
CA GLN A 181 -4.93 2.68 -4.59
C GLN A 181 -4.56 4.17 -4.68
N TYR A 182 -5.57 5.04 -4.61
CA TYR A 182 -5.40 6.49 -4.49
C TYR A 182 -5.11 6.91 -3.03
N PRO A 183 -4.53 8.12 -2.80
CA PRO A 183 -4.23 8.63 -1.46
C PRO A 183 -5.47 9.01 -0.67
#